data_096257451b89bfa7d9c01bcbef624230
#
_entry.id   096257451b89bfa7d9c01bcbef624230
#
_cell.length_a   1.000
_cell.length_b   1.000
_cell.length_c   1.000
_cell.angle_alpha   90.00
_cell.angle_beta   90.00
_cell.angle_gamma   90.00
#
_symmetry.space_group_name_H-M   'P 1'
#
loop_
_entity.id
_entity.type
_entity.pdbx_description
1 polymer ?
#
loop_
_entity_poly.entity_id
_entity_poly.type
_entity_poly.pdbx_seq_one_letter_code
_entity_poly.pdbx_strand_id
1 'polypeptide(L)'
;MRPDLVVLGNLLVDDLVFPDGRTRMGQPGGAALYASLGAALFGLSTGLSSLKGTDYPRAALDALEARGVDLAGLREMNRPALRTWLLYEGRRRQVIHHLDGPTHAEVSPEPEQIPVPWLDAPAFHLAPMPFDVQRRLLAALGQRAGAHLSLDPYAIVREDTLEDWRRMLVGVDVLFLSEDDLELPGAASDPRAALRRLAGGQPDGSRLRLALLKRGAQGGVLYEVREDRFTEWKPRAERVVDPTGAGDAFAGGFLAGWLRGEGVERGLARGVVGASLAIEDWGATRILATTAEEAAARLRAWFGA
;
A
#
# COMPACT_ATOMS: atom_id res chain seq x y z
N MET A 1 -4.71 19.89 -10.07
CA MET A 1 -5.30 19.02 -11.14
C MET A 1 -5.97 17.84 -10.45
N ARG A 2 -6.97 17.17 -11.03
CA ARG A 2 -7.57 15.97 -10.45
C ARG A 2 -6.66 14.77 -10.74
N PRO A 3 -6.14 14.06 -9.72
CA PRO A 3 -5.34 12.85 -9.94
C PRO A 3 -6.20 11.67 -10.43
N ASP A 4 -5.58 10.69 -11.08
CA ASP A 4 -6.22 9.43 -11.45
C ASP A 4 -6.34 8.49 -10.25
N LEU A 5 -5.41 8.59 -9.30
CA LEU A 5 -5.39 7.84 -8.04
C LEU A 5 -5.09 8.78 -6.88
N VAL A 6 -5.93 8.77 -5.86
CA VAL A 6 -5.63 9.40 -4.56
C VAL A 6 -5.18 8.32 -3.59
N VAL A 7 -3.96 8.41 -3.10
CA VAL A 7 -3.43 7.57 -2.03
C VAL A 7 -3.69 8.23 -0.69
N LEU A 8 -4.39 7.51 0.19
CA LEU A 8 -4.70 7.93 1.56
C LEU A 8 -3.92 7.05 2.53
N GLY A 9 -3.16 7.66 3.41
CA GLY A 9 -2.36 6.90 4.38
C GLY A 9 -1.37 7.77 5.13
N ASN A 10 -0.49 7.13 5.86
CA ASN A 10 0.40 7.81 6.79
C ASN A 10 1.77 8.04 6.19
N LEU A 11 2.36 9.19 6.55
CA LEU A 11 3.79 9.49 6.42
C LEU A 11 4.42 9.39 7.80
N LEU A 12 5.40 8.52 7.96
CA LEU A 12 6.07 8.19 9.20
C LEU A 12 7.57 8.47 9.11
N VAL A 13 8.23 8.58 10.24
CA VAL A 13 9.70 8.60 10.30
C VAL A 13 10.15 7.26 10.86
N ASP A 14 10.91 6.49 10.08
CA ASP A 14 11.36 5.16 10.44
C ASP A 14 12.80 5.15 10.96
N ASP A 15 13.00 4.45 12.06
CA ASP A 15 14.29 4.17 12.65
C ASP A 15 14.60 2.68 12.50
N LEU A 16 15.47 2.32 11.55
CA LEU A 16 15.77 0.93 11.22
C LEU A 16 16.92 0.41 12.09
N VAL A 17 16.72 -0.76 12.67
CA VAL A 17 17.72 -1.48 13.49
C VAL A 17 17.83 -2.91 12.97
N PHE A 18 19.04 -3.28 12.52
CA PHE A 18 19.32 -4.60 11.95
C PHE A 18 19.97 -5.55 12.94
N PRO A 19 19.88 -6.87 12.72
CA PRO A 19 20.42 -7.88 13.66
C PRO A 19 21.93 -7.78 13.91
N ASP A 20 22.68 -7.19 12.98
CA ASP A 20 24.13 -6.99 13.10
C ASP A 20 24.51 -5.68 13.81
N GLY A 21 23.52 -4.97 14.39
CA GLY A 21 23.70 -3.72 15.10
C GLY A 21 23.80 -2.47 14.23
N ARG A 22 23.74 -2.59 12.91
CA ARG A 22 23.65 -1.41 12.03
C ARG A 22 22.31 -0.71 12.24
N THR A 23 22.31 0.60 12.08
CA THR A 23 21.11 1.43 12.22
C THR A 23 21.02 2.46 11.10
N ARG A 24 19.79 2.83 10.76
CA ARG A 24 19.47 3.98 9.93
C ARG A 24 18.32 4.72 10.57
N MET A 25 18.65 5.87 11.18
CA MET A 25 17.68 6.68 11.92
C MET A 25 17.09 7.77 11.03
N GLY A 26 15.83 8.13 11.31
CA GLY A 26 15.18 9.27 10.67
C GLY A 26 14.91 9.09 9.18
N GLN A 27 14.63 7.86 8.74
CA GLN A 27 14.33 7.58 7.35
C GLN A 27 12.89 7.99 7.01
N PRO A 28 12.63 8.50 5.79
CA PRO A 28 11.26 8.70 5.34
C PRO A 28 10.56 7.34 5.20
N GLY A 29 9.41 7.22 5.82
CA GLY A 29 8.60 6.00 5.83
C GLY A 29 7.12 6.31 5.70
N GLY A 30 6.34 5.27 5.94
CA GLY A 30 4.89 5.28 5.83
C GLY A 30 4.40 4.66 4.52
N ALA A 31 3.35 3.86 4.63
CA ALA A 31 2.77 3.10 3.51
C ALA A 31 2.37 4.01 2.33
N ALA A 32 1.84 5.20 2.63
CA ALA A 32 1.44 6.15 1.61
C ALA A 32 2.59 6.66 0.74
N LEU A 33 3.81 6.79 1.30
CA LEU A 33 5.02 7.12 0.53
C LEU A 33 5.30 6.08 -0.54
N TYR A 34 5.39 4.82 -0.14
CA TYR A 34 5.75 3.72 -1.05
C TYR A 34 4.66 3.45 -2.07
N ALA A 35 3.38 3.48 -1.68
CA ALA A 35 2.26 3.30 -2.61
C ALA A 35 2.20 4.42 -3.65
N SER A 36 2.40 5.68 -3.25
CA SER A 36 2.43 6.81 -4.18
C SER A 36 3.60 6.72 -5.16
N LEU A 37 4.80 6.36 -4.69
CA LEU A 37 5.97 6.13 -5.54
C LEU A 37 5.73 4.96 -6.50
N GLY A 38 5.20 3.83 -6.01
CA GLY A 38 4.87 2.66 -6.83
C GLY A 38 3.92 2.99 -7.98
N ALA A 39 2.91 3.84 -7.73
CA ALA A 39 1.98 4.27 -8.77
C ALA A 39 2.60 5.27 -9.75
N ALA A 40 3.30 6.29 -9.24
CA ALA A 40 3.88 7.36 -10.04
C ALA A 40 5.02 6.88 -10.96
N LEU A 41 5.83 5.91 -10.53
CA LEU A 41 6.90 5.32 -11.34
C LEU A 41 6.39 4.71 -12.66
N PHE A 42 5.14 4.29 -12.71
CA PHE A 42 4.50 3.80 -13.93
C PHE A 42 3.57 4.83 -14.57
N GLY A 43 3.74 6.12 -14.22
CA GLY A 43 3.10 7.25 -14.88
C GLY A 43 1.61 7.42 -14.55
N LEU A 44 1.10 6.83 -13.45
CA LEU A 44 -0.25 7.12 -12.98
C LEU A 44 -0.26 8.47 -12.28
N SER A 45 -1.14 9.38 -12.71
CA SER A 45 -1.31 10.68 -12.03
C SER A 45 -1.81 10.45 -10.61
N THR A 46 -0.97 10.76 -9.63
CA THR A 46 -1.18 10.37 -8.23
C THR A 46 -1.25 11.59 -7.33
N GLY A 47 -2.27 11.66 -6.47
CA GLY A 47 -2.38 12.62 -5.37
C GLY A 47 -2.15 11.92 -4.03
N LEU A 48 -1.43 12.57 -3.12
CA LEU A 48 -1.17 12.06 -1.77
C LEU A 48 -1.97 12.87 -0.74
N SER A 49 -2.89 12.20 -0.04
CA SER A 49 -3.62 12.77 1.10
C SER A 49 -3.12 12.11 2.39
N SER A 50 -2.45 12.90 3.22
CA SER A 50 -1.76 12.43 4.42
C SER A 50 -1.54 13.56 5.41
N LEU A 51 -1.21 13.19 6.65
CA LEU A 51 -0.62 14.09 7.63
C LEU A 51 0.90 13.85 7.69
N LYS A 52 1.67 14.93 7.88
CA LYS A 52 3.13 14.86 8.12
C LYS A 52 3.52 15.63 9.36
N GLY A 53 4.53 15.17 10.05
CA GLY A 53 5.16 15.93 11.14
C GLY A 53 6.06 17.04 10.62
N THR A 54 6.43 17.96 11.53
CA THR A 54 7.36 19.07 11.24
C THR A 54 8.77 18.58 10.89
N ASP A 55 9.12 17.37 11.31
CA ASP A 55 10.43 16.71 11.13
C ASP A 55 10.45 15.68 9.98
N TYR A 56 9.36 15.57 9.18
CA TYR A 56 9.36 14.64 8.06
C TYR A 56 10.38 15.04 6.99
N PRO A 57 11.24 14.12 6.49
CA PRO A 57 12.35 14.46 5.60
C PRO A 57 11.92 15.18 4.32
N ARG A 58 12.31 16.45 4.17
CA ARG A 58 11.94 17.29 3.02
C ARG A 58 12.36 16.68 1.68
N ALA A 59 13.53 16.06 1.63
CA ALA A 59 14.03 15.41 0.41
C ALA A 59 13.08 14.32 -0.14
N ALA A 60 12.33 13.65 0.72
CA ALA A 60 11.34 12.67 0.28
C ALA A 60 10.13 13.34 -0.38
N LEU A 61 9.70 14.49 0.12
CA LEU A 61 8.62 15.28 -0.48
C LEU A 61 9.05 15.84 -1.83
N ASP A 62 10.26 16.41 -1.93
CA ASP A 62 10.82 16.90 -3.18
C ASP A 62 10.92 15.78 -4.24
N ALA A 63 11.27 14.58 -3.81
CA ALA A 63 11.33 13.41 -4.69
C ALA A 63 9.93 12.94 -5.16
N LEU A 64 8.89 13.03 -4.34
CA LEU A 64 7.50 12.78 -4.74
C LEU A 64 7.04 13.81 -5.79
N GLU A 65 7.26 15.10 -5.50
CA GLU A 65 6.90 16.20 -6.43
C GLU A 65 7.63 16.06 -7.77
N ALA A 66 8.92 15.73 -7.77
CA ALA A 66 9.72 15.49 -8.97
C ALA A 66 9.19 14.34 -9.84
N ARG A 67 8.42 13.42 -9.25
CA ARG A 67 7.74 12.31 -9.97
C ARG A 67 6.29 12.62 -10.31
N GLY A 68 5.86 13.86 -10.14
CA GLY A 68 4.53 14.30 -10.48
C GLY A 68 3.45 13.88 -9.47
N VAL A 69 3.83 13.48 -8.25
CA VAL A 69 2.85 13.26 -7.18
C VAL A 69 2.36 14.63 -6.69
N ASP A 70 1.05 14.84 -6.75
CA ASP A 70 0.41 16.06 -6.24
C ASP A 70 0.29 15.97 -4.70
N LEU A 71 0.95 16.90 -4.01
CA LEU A 71 0.98 16.99 -2.55
C LEU A 71 -0.06 17.96 -1.97
N ALA A 72 -1.02 18.45 -2.76
CA ALA A 72 -2.05 19.38 -2.27
C ALA A 72 -2.94 18.79 -1.15
N GLY A 73 -2.99 17.47 -1.02
CA GLY A 73 -3.67 16.76 0.08
C GLY A 73 -2.81 16.56 1.33
N LEU A 74 -1.56 17.04 1.32
CA LEU A 74 -0.67 16.90 2.48
C LEU A 74 -0.90 18.02 3.49
N ARG A 75 -1.15 17.66 4.75
CA ARG A 75 -1.34 18.59 5.86
C ARG A 75 -0.18 18.45 6.84
N GLU A 76 0.38 19.57 7.26
CA GLU A 76 1.40 19.58 8.32
C GLU A 76 0.75 19.65 9.70
N MET A 77 1.18 18.77 10.59
CA MET A 77 0.84 18.84 12.02
C MET A 77 1.79 19.83 12.70
N ASN A 78 1.32 20.50 13.76
CA ASN A 78 2.18 21.39 14.55
C ASN A 78 3.02 20.60 15.58
N ARG A 79 3.51 19.43 15.22
CA ARG A 79 4.30 18.52 16.07
C ARG A 79 5.10 17.53 15.19
N PRO A 80 6.12 16.85 15.77
CA PRO A 80 6.86 15.81 15.06
C PRO A 80 5.96 14.68 14.52
N ALA A 81 6.46 13.96 13.52
CA ALA A 81 5.83 12.78 12.95
C ALA A 81 5.73 11.63 13.98
N LEU A 82 4.87 10.67 13.72
CA LEU A 82 4.96 9.38 14.38
C LEU A 82 6.28 8.71 13.95
N ARG A 83 7.13 8.43 14.93
CA ARG A 83 8.38 7.67 14.72
C ARG A 83 8.15 6.21 15.04
N THR A 84 8.82 5.36 14.25
CA THR A 84 8.64 3.92 14.34
C THR A 84 9.99 3.22 14.35
N TRP A 85 10.24 2.41 15.37
CA TRP A 85 11.34 1.45 15.35
C TRP A 85 10.96 0.27 14.45
N LEU A 86 11.79 -0.02 13.46
CA LEU A 86 11.72 -1.21 12.63
C LEU A 86 12.87 -2.14 13.03
N LEU A 87 12.58 -3.07 13.92
CA LEU A 87 13.57 -4.00 14.47
C LEU A 87 13.56 -5.29 13.65
N TYR A 88 14.69 -5.58 13.01
CA TYR A 88 14.85 -6.78 12.19
C TYR A 88 15.49 -7.90 13.01
N GLU A 89 14.77 -8.99 13.22
CA GLU A 89 15.21 -10.21 13.92
C GLU A 89 15.16 -11.40 12.96
N GLY A 90 16.25 -11.66 12.26
CA GLY A 90 16.29 -12.69 11.23
C GLY A 90 15.31 -12.41 10.09
N ARG A 91 14.26 -13.24 9.97
CA ARG A 91 13.18 -13.06 8.97
C ARG A 91 11.99 -12.27 9.49
N ARG A 92 11.96 -11.94 10.77
CA ARG A 92 10.87 -11.19 11.40
C ARG A 92 11.24 -9.71 11.49
N ARG A 93 10.23 -8.86 11.35
CA ARG A 93 10.32 -7.43 11.60
C ARG A 93 9.31 -7.08 12.68
N GLN A 94 9.78 -6.46 13.75
CA GLN A 94 8.91 -5.87 14.76
C GLN A 94 8.73 -4.39 14.45
N VAL A 95 7.50 -3.91 14.51
CA VAL A 95 7.12 -2.50 14.33
C VAL A 95 6.72 -1.97 15.70
N ILE A 96 7.48 -1.01 16.22
CA ILE A 96 7.25 -0.42 17.54
C ILE A 96 7.15 1.08 17.38
N HIS A 97 5.96 1.64 17.60
CA HIS A 97 5.76 3.08 17.60
C HIS A 97 6.35 3.71 18.86
N HIS A 98 6.99 4.88 18.71
CA HIS A 98 7.44 5.67 19.84
C HIS A 98 6.24 6.16 20.67
N LEU A 99 6.37 6.09 21.99
CA LEU A 99 5.27 6.43 22.91
C LEU A 99 5.18 7.92 23.22
N ASP A 100 6.20 8.70 22.88
CA ASP A 100 6.31 10.15 23.13
C ASP A 100 5.80 11.00 21.96
N GLY A 101 5.30 10.35 20.89
CA GLY A 101 4.78 10.97 19.68
C GLY A 101 3.27 10.84 19.52
N PRO A 102 2.74 11.27 18.37
CA PRO A 102 1.35 11.04 18.01
C PRO A 102 1.07 9.55 17.81
N THR A 103 -0.18 9.15 18.05
CA THR A 103 -0.64 7.80 17.74
C THR A 103 -0.83 7.60 16.23
N HIS A 104 -0.89 6.34 15.80
CA HIS A 104 -1.13 6.00 14.40
C HIS A 104 -2.46 6.58 13.87
N ALA A 105 -3.50 6.62 14.72
CA ALA A 105 -4.78 7.25 14.35
C ALA A 105 -4.66 8.77 14.16
N GLU A 106 -3.91 9.46 15.02
CA GLU A 106 -3.75 10.91 14.95
C GLU A 106 -2.92 11.39 13.74
N VAL A 107 -2.11 10.52 13.14
CA VAL A 107 -1.35 10.83 11.91
C VAL A 107 -2.06 10.35 10.64
N SER A 108 -3.24 9.75 10.78
CA SER A 108 -4.04 9.26 9.65
C SER A 108 -4.95 10.37 9.11
N PRO A 109 -5.13 10.46 7.77
CA PRO A 109 -6.02 11.46 7.17
C PRO A 109 -7.49 11.13 7.47
N GLU A 110 -8.28 12.19 7.64
CA GLU A 110 -9.74 12.10 7.75
C GLU A 110 -10.43 12.51 6.43
N PRO A 111 -11.68 12.11 6.18
CA PRO A 111 -12.38 12.42 4.93
C PRO A 111 -12.42 13.91 4.57
N GLU A 112 -12.55 14.78 5.59
CA GLU A 112 -12.64 16.24 5.43
C GLU A 112 -11.32 16.88 5.01
N GLN A 113 -10.20 16.15 5.11
CA GLN A 113 -8.86 16.61 4.74
C GLN A 113 -8.55 16.34 3.27
N ILE A 114 -9.36 15.52 2.59
CA ILE A 114 -9.21 15.28 1.17
C ILE A 114 -9.54 16.58 0.40
N PRO A 115 -8.66 17.08 -0.46
CA PRO A 115 -8.96 18.25 -1.27
C PRO A 115 -10.27 18.10 -2.06
N VAL A 116 -11.13 19.10 -2.00
CA VAL A 116 -12.45 19.06 -2.67
C VAL A 116 -12.34 18.67 -4.15
N PRO A 117 -11.37 19.22 -4.96
CA PRO A 117 -11.22 18.82 -6.35
C PRO A 117 -10.84 17.34 -6.55
N TRP A 118 -10.33 16.66 -5.52
CA TRP A 118 -9.95 15.25 -5.58
C TRP A 118 -11.09 14.30 -5.23
N LEU A 119 -12.16 14.82 -4.63
CA LEU A 119 -13.31 13.99 -4.27
C LEU A 119 -13.96 13.31 -5.48
N ASP A 120 -13.75 13.83 -6.69
CA ASP A 120 -14.22 13.23 -7.94
C ASP A 120 -13.11 12.41 -8.66
N ALA A 121 -12.03 12.06 -7.97
CA ALA A 121 -11.00 11.19 -8.52
C ALA A 121 -11.57 9.82 -8.90
N PRO A 122 -11.11 9.22 -10.01
CA PRO A 122 -11.64 7.93 -10.44
C PRO A 122 -11.21 6.76 -9.56
N ALA A 123 -10.16 6.94 -8.73
CA ALA A 123 -9.71 5.88 -7.82
C ALA A 123 -9.13 6.41 -6.51
N PHE A 124 -9.31 5.63 -5.44
CA PHE A 124 -8.72 5.86 -4.13
C PHE A 124 -8.05 4.58 -3.62
N HIS A 125 -6.86 4.72 -3.07
CA HIS A 125 -6.16 3.65 -2.37
C HIS A 125 -6.01 3.99 -0.90
N LEU A 126 -6.60 3.18 -0.04
CA LEU A 126 -6.45 3.26 1.40
C LEU A 126 -5.29 2.37 1.82
N ALA A 127 -4.14 2.98 2.08
CA ALA A 127 -2.97 2.31 2.61
C ALA A 127 -3.19 1.85 4.06
N PRO A 128 -2.32 1.02 4.65
CA PRO A 128 -2.45 0.56 6.03
C PRO A 128 -2.62 1.70 7.04
N MET A 129 -3.75 1.70 7.72
CA MET A 129 -4.16 2.63 8.78
C MET A 129 -5.04 1.91 9.80
N PRO A 130 -5.25 2.46 11.02
CA PRO A 130 -6.16 1.86 11.98
C PRO A 130 -7.54 1.56 11.39
N PHE A 131 -8.10 0.40 11.75
CA PHE A 131 -9.34 -0.13 11.17
C PHE A 131 -10.49 0.88 11.13
N ASP A 132 -10.72 1.61 12.24
CA ASP A 132 -11.78 2.60 12.31
C ASP A 132 -11.56 3.81 11.38
N VAL A 133 -10.30 4.20 11.14
CA VAL A 133 -9.97 5.25 10.15
C VAL A 133 -10.31 4.78 8.76
N GLN A 134 -9.84 3.58 8.38
CA GLN A 134 -10.15 3.00 7.07
C GLN A 134 -11.65 2.84 6.88
N ARG A 135 -12.38 2.41 7.90
CA ARG A 135 -13.85 2.28 7.86
C ARG A 135 -14.54 3.62 7.61
N ARG A 136 -14.13 4.71 8.29
CA ARG A 136 -14.69 6.06 8.06
C ARG A 136 -14.41 6.56 6.65
N LEU A 137 -13.18 6.40 6.16
CA LEU A 137 -12.80 6.78 4.80
C LEU A 137 -13.58 6.00 3.75
N LEU A 138 -13.71 4.68 3.91
CA LEU A 138 -14.52 3.85 3.01
C LEU A 138 -15.99 4.25 3.01
N ALA A 139 -16.59 4.57 4.17
CA ALA A 139 -17.97 5.04 4.27
C ALA A 139 -18.17 6.37 3.53
N ALA A 140 -17.23 7.30 3.65
CA ALA A 140 -17.29 8.60 2.99
C ALA A 140 -17.09 8.52 1.47
N LEU A 141 -16.14 7.65 1.02
CA LEU A 141 -15.80 7.51 -0.38
C LEU A 141 -16.70 6.53 -1.13
N GLY A 142 -17.21 5.50 -0.45
CA GLY A 142 -18.03 4.45 -1.05
C GLY A 142 -19.39 4.93 -1.58
N GLN A 143 -19.87 6.10 -1.15
CA GLN A 143 -21.09 6.73 -1.67
C GLN A 143 -20.88 7.40 -3.04
N ARG A 144 -19.64 7.49 -3.53
CA ARG A 144 -19.30 8.16 -4.79
C ARG A 144 -19.44 7.19 -5.95
N ALA A 145 -20.37 7.51 -6.86
CA ALA A 145 -20.61 6.69 -8.03
C ALA A 145 -19.38 6.62 -8.95
N GLY A 146 -18.96 5.41 -9.31
CA GLY A 146 -17.93 5.18 -10.32
C GLY A 146 -16.48 5.24 -9.84
N ALA A 147 -16.19 5.64 -8.59
CA ALA A 147 -14.82 5.60 -8.07
C ALA A 147 -14.41 4.16 -7.70
N HIS A 148 -13.20 3.75 -8.09
CA HIS A 148 -12.59 2.50 -7.64
C HIS A 148 -11.97 2.67 -6.26
N LEU A 149 -12.29 1.76 -5.34
CA LEU A 149 -11.72 1.76 -4.00
C LEU A 149 -10.82 0.54 -3.81
N SER A 150 -9.59 0.77 -3.40
CA SER A 150 -8.65 -0.28 -3.02
C SER A 150 -8.22 -0.11 -1.57
N LEU A 151 -8.02 -1.22 -0.89
CA LEU A 151 -7.70 -1.28 0.53
C LEU A 151 -6.50 -2.19 0.78
N ASP A 152 -5.53 -1.70 1.54
CA ASP A 152 -4.48 -2.49 2.18
C ASP A 152 -4.69 -2.37 3.70
N PRO A 153 -5.09 -3.44 4.41
CA PRO A 153 -5.45 -3.33 5.83
C PRO A 153 -4.22 -3.22 6.73
N TYR A 154 -4.43 -2.66 7.91
CA TYR A 154 -3.49 -2.69 9.02
C TYR A 154 -3.90 -3.71 10.09
N ALA A 155 -5.21 -3.90 10.24
CA ALA A 155 -5.76 -4.83 11.21
C ALA A 155 -5.83 -6.25 10.63
N ILE A 156 -5.58 -7.23 11.50
CA ILE A 156 -5.54 -8.64 11.13
C ILE A 156 -6.97 -9.17 10.92
N VAL A 157 -7.16 -9.92 9.84
CA VAL A 157 -8.39 -10.66 9.55
C VAL A 157 -8.37 -11.97 10.33
N ARG A 158 -9.27 -12.12 11.28
CA ARG A 158 -9.45 -13.33 12.10
C ARG A 158 -10.82 -13.94 11.92
N GLU A 159 -11.00 -15.12 12.43
CA GLU A 159 -12.29 -15.84 12.38
C GLU A 159 -13.42 -15.07 13.05
N ASP A 160 -13.17 -14.50 14.22
CA ASP A 160 -14.12 -13.72 15.01
C ASP A 160 -14.44 -12.35 14.42
N THR A 161 -13.59 -11.82 13.52
CA THR A 161 -13.77 -10.54 12.85
C THR A 161 -14.16 -10.67 11.38
N LEU A 162 -14.29 -11.90 10.86
CA LEU A 162 -14.50 -12.16 9.43
C LEU A 162 -15.74 -11.47 8.86
N GLU A 163 -16.84 -11.47 9.60
CA GLU A 163 -18.09 -10.83 9.16
C GLU A 163 -17.99 -9.31 9.16
N ASP A 164 -17.25 -8.70 10.07
CA ASP A 164 -16.97 -7.27 10.06
C ASP A 164 -16.15 -6.88 8.85
N TRP A 165 -15.13 -7.69 8.51
CA TRP A 165 -14.35 -7.54 7.30
C TRP A 165 -15.20 -7.65 6.04
N ARG A 166 -16.06 -8.64 5.92
CA ARG A 166 -16.95 -8.81 4.78
C ARG A 166 -17.85 -7.59 4.58
N ARG A 167 -18.43 -7.07 5.67
CA ARG A 167 -19.24 -5.83 5.62
C ARG A 167 -18.42 -4.63 5.15
N MET A 168 -17.20 -4.48 5.65
CA MET A 168 -16.30 -3.40 5.24
C MET A 168 -15.91 -3.49 3.77
N LEU A 169 -15.72 -4.69 3.25
CA LEU A 169 -15.29 -4.95 1.88
C LEU A 169 -16.38 -4.76 0.83
N VAL A 170 -17.65 -4.58 1.19
CA VAL A 170 -18.76 -4.37 0.22
C VAL A 170 -18.47 -3.24 -0.77
N GLY A 171 -17.87 -2.13 -0.30
CA GLY A 171 -17.54 -0.97 -1.10
C GLY A 171 -16.15 -1.01 -1.75
N VAL A 172 -15.37 -2.06 -1.54
CA VAL A 172 -13.97 -2.18 -2.02
C VAL A 172 -13.92 -2.96 -3.32
N ASP A 173 -13.18 -2.48 -4.30
CA ASP A 173 -12.97 -3.19 -5.58
C ASP A 173 -11.73 -4.11 -5.55
N VAL A 174 -10.66 -3.67 -4.87
CA VAL A 174 -9.38 -4.40 -4.77
C VAL A 174 -8.91 -4.45 -3.33
N LEU A 175 -8.70 -5.65 -2.80
CA LEU A 175 -8.13 -5.89 -1.48
C LEU A 175 -6.69 -6.37 -1.63
N PHE A 176 -5.77 -5.68 -0.97
CA PHE A 176 -4.40 -6.16 -0.78
C PHE A 176 -4.25 -6.70 0.63
N LEU A 177 -3.59 -7.83 0.78
CA LEU A 177 -3.30 -8.46 2.07
C LEU A 177 -1.84 -8.88 2.09
N SER A 178 -1.23 -8.88 3.26
CA SER A 178 0.01 -9.60 3.52
C SER A 178 -0.30 -10.92 4.26
N GLU A 179 0.61 -11.87 4.21
CA GLU A 179 0.41 -13.16 4.90
C GLU A 179 0.19 -12.97 6.41
N ASP A 180 0.83 -11.94 6.98
CA ASP A 180 0.70 -11.58 8.40
C ASP A 180 -0.65 -10.92 8.74
N ASP A 181 -1.41 -10.47 7.74
CA ASP A 181 -2.73 -9.83 7.94
C ASP A 181 -3.88 -10.84 7.92
N LEU A 182 -3.60 -12.13 7.69
CA LEU A 182 -4.61 -13.15 7.47
C LEU A 182 -4.44 -14.34 8.43
N GLU A 183 -5.03 -14.26 9.61
CA GLU A 183 -5.04 -15.31 10.63
C GLU A 183 -6.33 -16.16 10.57
N LEU A 184 -6.67 -16.67 9.38
CA LEU A 184 -7.76 -17.65 9.25
C LEU A 184 -7.23 -19.08 9.38
N PRO A 185 -8.02 -20.03 9.94
CA PRO A 185 -7.62 -21.41 10.02
C PRO A 185 -7.20 -21.98 8.66
N GLY A 186 -5.98 -22.52 8.59
CA GLY A 186 -5.43 -23.10 7.38
C GLY A 186 -4.85 -22.10 6.37
N ALA A 187 -4.88 -20.78 6.62
CA ALA A 187 -4.42 -19.77 5.65
C ALA A 187 -2.97 -19.97 5.20
N ALA A 188 -2.07 -20.37 6.11
CA ALA A 188 -0.67 -20.60 5.77
C ALA A 188 -0.47 -21.82 4.85
N SER A 189 -1.29 -22.87 5.00
CA SER A 189 -1.21 -24.10 4.19
C SER A 189 -2.00 -24.02 2.89
N ASP A 190 -3.12 -23.30 2.88
CA ASP A 190 -3.97 -23.10 1.71
C ASP A 190 -4.42 -21.63 1.59
N PRO A 191 -3.56 -20.76 1.04
CA PRO A 191 -3.87 -19.36 0.86
C PRO A 191 -5.04 -19.11 -0.11
N ARG A 192 -5.29 -20.03 -1.04
CA ARG A 192 -6.42 -19.93 -1.98
C ARG A 192 -7.75 -20.14 -1.25
N ALA A 193 -7.84 -21.17 -0.40
CA ALA A 193 -9.02 -21.38 0.42
C ALA A 193 -9.28 -20.23 1.38
N ALA A 194 -8.24 -19.66 1.98
CA ALA A 194 -8.37 -18.50 2.86
C ALA A 194 -8.88 -17.25 2.13
N LEU A 195 -8.35 -16.94 0.93
CA LEU A 195 -8.85 -15.85 0.09
C LEU A 195 -10.30 -16.08 -0.35
N ARG A 196 -10.63 -17.29 -0.81
CA ARG A 196 -12.01 -17.64 -1.17
C ARG A 196 -12.95 -17.53 0.02
N ARG A 197 -12.50 -17.92 1.21
CA ARG A 197 -13.29 -17.77 2.44
C ARG A 197 -13.55 -16.30 2.80
N LEU A 198 -12.55 -15.43 2.71
CA LEU A 198 -12.71 -14.00 2.99
C LEU A 198 -13.55 -13.31 1.92
N ALA A 199 -13.23 -13.51 0.66
CA ALA A 199 -13.81 -12.79 -0.48
C ALA A 199 -15.05 -13.45 -1.06
N GLY A 200 -15.23 -14.77 -0.89
CA GLY A 200 -16.33 -15.53 -1.52
C GLY A 200 -17.67 -15.49 -0.78
N GLY A 201 -17.73 -15.02 0.45
CA GLY A 201 -18.97 -14.90 1.24
C GLY A 201 -19.49 -13.47 1.35
N GLN A 202 -19.25 -12.67 0.32
CA GLN A 202 -19.63 -11.25 0.33
C GLN A 202 -21.15 -11.07 0.26
N PRO A 203 -21.72 -10.06 0.96
CA PRO A 203 -23.12 -9.70 0.80
C PRO A 203 -23.48 -9.32 -0.64
N ASP A 204 -24.77 -9.45 -0.97
CA ASP A 204 -25.30 -9.00 -2.25
C ASP A 204 -24.95 -7.52 -2.51
N GLY A 205 -24.54 -7.23 -3.74
CA GLY A 205 -24.13 -5.88 -4.14
C GLY A 205 -22.67 -5.54 -3.84
N SER A 206 -21.87 -6.49 -3.31
CA SER A 206 -20.43 -6.28 -3.12
C SER A 206 -19.72 -5.97 -4.44
N ARG A 207 -18.82 -4.99 -4.37
CA ARG A 207 -17.99 -4.55 -5.49
C ARG A 207 -16.67 -5.29 -5.59
N LEU A 208 -16.32 -6.15 -4.60
CA LEU A 208 -15.02 -6.81 -4.53
C LEU A 208 -14.76 -7.66 -5.78
N ARG A 209 -13.75 -7.27 -6.53
CA ARG A 209 -13.34 -7.90 -7.79
C ARG A 209 -12.07 -8.71 -7.62
N LEU A 210 -11.10 -8.17 -6.87
CA LEU A 210 -9.78 -8.74 -6.71
C LEU A 210 -9.38 -8.78 -5.24
N ALA A 211 -8.84 -9.91 -4.81
CA ALA A 211 -8.16 -10.05 -3.52
C ALA A 211 -6.75 -10.60 -3.75
N LEU A 212 -5.74 -9.88 -3.31
CA LEU A 212 -4.33 -10.22 -3.49
C LEU A 212 -3.72 -10.54 -2.13
N LEU A 213 -3.04 -11.68 -2.02
CA LEU A 213 -2.28 -12.08 -0.84
C LEU A 213 -0.78 -12.04 -1.17
N LYS A 214 -0.08 -11.07 -0.61
CA LYS A 214 1.38 -10.89 -0.72
C LYS A 214 2.06 -11.83 0.29
N ARG A 215 3.03 -12.63 -0.16
CA ARG A 215 3.72 -13.66 0.63
C ARG A 215 5.24 -13.47 0.62
N GLY A 216 5.68 -12.23 0.54
CA GLY A 216 7.09 -11.84 0.55
C GLY A 216 7.93 -12.63 -0.45
N ALA A 217 8.94 -13.38 0.02
CA ALA A 217 9.83 -14.19 -0.81
C ALA A 217 9.13 -15.35 -1.52
N GLN A 218 7.91 -15.68 -1.20
CA GLN A 218 7.11 -16.70 -1.87
C GLN A 218 6.26 -16.15 -3.02
N GLY A 219 6.29 -14.82 -3.27
CA GLY A 219 5.46 -14.16 -4.26
C GLY A 219 4.06 -13.87 -3.74
N GLY A 220 3.05 -14.43 -4.38
CA GLY A 220 1.69 -14.24 -3.90
C GLY A 220 0.63 -14.90 -4.78
N VAL A 221 -0.62 -14.72 -4.35
CA VAL A 221 -1.81 -15.26 -4.98
C VAL A 221 -2.83 -14.15 -5.15
N LEU A 222 -3.33 -13.96 -6.38
CA LEU A 222 -4.44 -13.08 -6.70
C LEU A 222 -5.68 -13.95 -6.94
N TYR A 223 -6.79 -13.55 -6.37
CA TYR A 223 -8.10 -14.14 -6.56
C TYR A 223 -9.03 -13.17 -7.28
N GLU A 224 -9.50 -13.54 -8.45
CA GLU A 224 -10.54 -12.86 -9.22
C GLU A 224 -11.89 -13.40 -8.75
N VAL A 225 -12.59 -12.61 -7.94
CA VAL A 225 -13.72 -13.09 -7.14
C VAL A 225 -14.90 -13.55 -7.99
N ARG A 226 -15.21 -12.83 -9.07
CA ARG A 226 -16.34 -13.14 -9.95
C ARG A 226 -16.11 -14.35 -10.84
N GLU A 227 -14.87 -14.52 -11.29
CA GLU A 227 -14.43 -15.59 -12.18
C GLU A 227 -14.03 -16.86 -11.41
N ASP A 228 -13.98 -16.80 -10.07
CA ASP A 228 -13.41 -17.84 -9.19
C ASP A 228 -12.05 -18.34 -9.69
N ARG A 229 -11.19 -17.40 -10.13
CA ARG A 229 -9.90 -17.70 -10.76
C ARG A 229 -8.75 -17.23 -9.89
N PHE A 230 -7.70 -18.04 -9.82
CA PHE A 230 -6.47 -17.71 -9.12
C PHE A 230 -5.31 -17.53 -10.09
N THR A 231 -4.54 -16.47 -9.87
CA THR A 231 -3.28 -16.20 -10.56
C THR A 231 -2.16 -16.08 -9.52
N GLU A 232 -1.10 -16.85 -9.69
CA GLU A 232 0.07 -16.78 -8.83
C GLU A 232 1.15 -15.95 -9.51
N TRP A 233 1.90 -15.19 -8.71
CA TRP A 233 3.09 -14.50 -9.18
C TRP A 233 4.31 -14.87 -8.35
N LYS A 234 5.48 -14.79 -8.97
CA LYS A 234 6.77 -14.97 -8.30
C LYS A 234 7.39 -13.63 -7.98
N PRO A 235 8.08 -13.48 -6.84
CA PRO A 235 8.83 -12.28 -6.54
C PRO A 235 10.07 -12.23 -7.44
N ARG A 236 10.54 -11.02 -7.70
CA ARG A 236 11.80 -10.79 -8.39
C ARG A 236 12.45 -9.53 -7.82
N ALA A 237 13.76 -9.60 -7.52
CA ALA A 237 14.57 -8.49 -7.10
C ALA A 237 16.02 -8.76 -7.52
N GLU A 238 16.80 -7.72 -7.76
CA GLU A 238 18.23 -7.87 -8.02
C GLU A 238 19.00 -8.15 -6.72
N ARG A 239 18.54 -7.56 -5.63
CA ARG A 239 19.04 -7.81 -4.27
C ARG A 239 17.93 -7.50 -3.26
N VAL A 240 18.07 -8.02 -2.05
CA VAL A 240 17.19 -7.69 -0.91
C VAL A 240 18.06 -7.10 0.20
N VAL A 241 17.83 -5.83 0.52
CA VAL A 241 18.53 -5.09 1.58
C VAL A 241 17.59 -4.81 2.74
N ASP A 242 16.43 -4.24 2.45
CA ASP A 242 15.40 -3.87 3.43
C ASP A 242 14.00 -4.14 2.86
N PRO A 243 13.21 -5.07 3.41
CA PRO A 243 11.89 -5.42 2.88
C PRO A 243 10.80 -4.37 3.14
N THR A 244 11.13 -3.26 3.82
CA THR A 244 10.16 -2.21 4.15
C THR A 244 9.55 -1.59 2.91
N GLY A 245 8.21 -1.41 2.94
CA GLY A 245 7.47 -0.77 1.86
C GLY A 245 7.26 -1.59 0.59
N ALA A 246 7.76 -2.85 0.55
CA ALA A 246 7.58 -3.73 -0.61
C ALA A 246 6.11 -3.94 -0.97
N GLY A 247 5.28 -4.20 0.04
CA GLY A 247 3.84 -4.43 -0.13
C GLY A 247 3.11 -3.20 -0.65
N ASP A 248 3.46 -2.03 -0.13
CA ASP A 248 2.83 -0.77 -0.51
C ASP A 248 3.24 -0.34 -1.92
N ALA A 249 4.54 -0.45 -2.26
CA ALA A 249 5.05 -0.18 -3.60
C ALA A 249 4.48 -1.17 -4.64
N PHE A 250 4.27 -2.43 -4.24
CA PHE A 250 3.55 -3.42 -5.04
C PHE A 250 2.11 -2.96 -5.32
N ALA A 251 1.37 -2.54 -4.29
CA ALA A 251 -0.01 -2.08 -4.43
C ALA A 251 -0.11 -0.88 -5.39
N GLY A 252 0.76 0.12 -5.21
CA GLY A 252 0.80 1.28 -6.11
C GLY A 252 1.12 0.89 -7.56
N GLY A 253 2.13 0.05 -7.78
CA GLY A 253 2.51 -0.44 -9.11
C GLY A 253 1.41 -1.28 -9.76
N PHE A 254 0.77 -2.17 -9.01
CA PHE A 254 -0.37 -2.96 -9.48
C PHE A 254 -1.52 -2.05 -9.94
N LEU A 255 -1.90 -1.08 -9.12
CA LEU A 255 -2.97 -0.15 -9.44
C LEU A 255 -2.68 0.67 -10.69
N ALA A 256 -1.40 1.04 -10.93
CA ALA A 256 -1.02 1.77 -12.13
C ALA A 256 -1.31 0.99 -13.43
N GLY A 257 -1.21 -0.33 -13.44
CA GLY A 257 -1.61 -1.16 -14.59
C GLY A 257 -3.11 -1.43 -14.63
N TRP A 258 -3.66 -1.84 -13.50
CA TRP A 258 -5.05 -2.26 -13.43
C TRP A 258 -6.05 -1.12 -13.73
N LEU A 259 -5.85 0.07 -13.16
CA LEU A 259 -6.71 1.23 -13.38
C LEU A 259 -6.68 1.75 -14.82
N ARG A 260 -5.63 1.47 -15.57
CA ARG A 260 -5.53 1.78 -17.00
C ARG A 260 -6.20 0.75 -17.90
N GLY A 261 -6.79 -0.30 -17.31
CA GLY A 261 -7.43 -1.37 -18.08
C GLY A 261 -6.43 -2.32 -18.75
N GLU A 262 -5.16 -2.35 -18.33
CA GLU A 262 -4.13 -3.20 -18.94
C GLU A 262 -4.21 -4.67 -18.46
N GLY A 263 -5.14 -4.98 -17.55
CA GLY A 263 -5.37 -6.32 -17.03
C GLY A 263 -4.55 -6.67 -15.80
N VAL A 264 -4.84 -7.85 -15.25
CA VAL A 264 -4.25 -8.35 -14.01
C VAL A 264 -2.75 -8.62 -14.18
N GLU A 265 -2.34 -9.25 -15.26
CA GLU A 265 -0.95 -9.65 -15.52
C GLU A 265 -0.01 -8.44 -15.60
N ARG A 266 -0.43 -7.36 -16.26
CA ARG A 266 0.33 -6.12 -16.33
C ARG A 266 0.39 -5.42 -14.97
N GLY A 267 -0.72 -5.44 -14.23
CA GLY A 267 -0.76 -4.96 -12.84
C GLY A 267 0.24 -5.71 -11.98
N LEU A 268 0.24 -7.05 -12.01
CA LEU A 268 1.18 -7.89 -11.26
C LEU A 268 2.64 -7.62 -11.63
N ALA A 269 2.94 -7.49 -12.94
CA ALA A 269 4.29 -7.19 -13.41
C ALA A 269 4.81 -5.86 -12.85
N ARG A 270 4.01 -4.78 -12.90
CA ARG A 270 4.36 -3.48 -12.32
C ARG A 270 4.48 -3.54 -10.79
N GLY A 271 3.56 -4.26 -10.13
CA GLY A 271 3.64 -4.48 -8.69
C GLY A 271 4.96 -5.14 -8.28
N VAL A 272 5.38 -6.20 -8.98
CA VAL A 272 6.66 -6.88 -8.72
C VAL A 272 7.86 -5.95 -8.94
N VAL A 273 7.86 -5.14 -10.01
CA VAL A 273 8.93 -4.16 -10.24
C VAL A 273 8.93 -3.08 -9.16
N GLY A 274 7.76 -2.53 -8.78
CA GLY A 274 7.65 -1.55 -7.69
C GLY A 274 8.18 -2.09 -6.37
N ALA A 275 7.78 -3.31 -6.00
CA ALA A 275 8.28 -3.98 -4.80
C ALA A 275 9.80 -4.18 -4.83
N SER A 276 10.36 -4.60 -5.98
CA SER A 276 11.82 -4.79 -6.11
C SER A 276 12.60 -3.51 -5.86
N LEU A 277 12.11 -2.39 -6.38
CA LEU A 277 12.74 -1.08 -6.20
C LEU A 277 12.64 -0.57 -4.75
N ALA A 278 11.63 -0.98 -4.01
CA ALA A 278 11.51 -0.64 -2.59
C ALA A 278 12.55 -1.36 -1.73
N ILE A 279 12.88 -2.62 -2.06
CA ILE A 279 13.68 -3.50 -1.17
C ILE A 279 15.18 -3.53 -1.48
N GLU A 280 15.63 -2.86 -2.53
CA GLU A 280 17.03 -2.96 -3.00
C GLU A 280 18.00 -2.01 -2.30
N ASP A 281 17.52 -1.17 -1.40
CA ASP A 281 18.34 -0.33 -0.52
C ASP A 281 17.60 -0.13 0.81
N TRP A 282 18.21 0.62 1.74
CA TRP A 282 17.70 0.93 3.05
C TRP A 282 16.53 1.91 2.98
N GLY A 283 15.41 1.59 3.64
CA GLY A 283 14.22 2.41 3.63
C GLY A 283 13.78 2.74 2.20
N ALA A 284 13.30 3.95 1.99
CA ALA A 284 12.83 4.39 0.67
C ALA A 284 13.96 4.88 -0.28
N THR A 285 15.25 4.73 0.07
CA THR A 285 16.37 5.31 -0.66
C THR A 285 16.36 4.94 -2.15
N ARG A 286 16.24 3.66 -2.47
CA ARG A 286 16.28 3.18 -3.86
C ARG A 286 15.07 3.63 -4.66
N ILE A 287 13.87 3.43 -4.14
CA ILE A 287 12.64 3.79 -4.87
C ILE A 287 12.51 5.31 -5.05
N LEU A 288 12.96 6.11 -4.07
CA LEU A 288 13.05 7.57 -4.20
C LEU A 288 14.04 8.04 -5.28
N ALA A 289 15.11 7.32 -5.51
CA ALA A 289 16.11 7.65 -6.52
C ALA A 289 15.73 7.14 -7.93
N THR A 290 14.83 6.16 -8.04
CA THR A 290 14.47 5.52 -9.33
C THR A 290 13.68 6.48 -10.24
N THR A 291 14.00 6.48 -11.53
CA THR A 291 13.23 7.22 -12.55
C THR A 291 12.17 6.34 -13.20
N ALA A 292 11.19 6.96 -13.86
CA ALA A 292 10.17 6.23 -14.62
C ALA A 292 10.78 5.42 -15.77
N GLU A 293 11.83 5.95 -16.43
CA GLU A 293 12.54 5.25 -17.51
C GLU A 293 13.24 3.98 -16.99
N GLU A 294 13.84 4.05 -15.80
CA GLU A 294 14.48 2.90 -15.18
C GLU A 294 13.46 1.82 -14.79
N ALA A 295 12.33 2.22 -14.18
CA ALA A 295 11.25 1.31 -13.86
C ALA A 295 10.66 0.65 -15.13
N ALA A 296 10.46 1.41 -16.19
CA ALA A 296 9.99 0.89 -17.46
C ALA A 296 11.02 -0.03 -18.14
N ALA A 297 12.30 0.28 -18.06
CA ALA A 297 13.36 -0.59 -18.59
C ALA A 297 13.39 -1.93 -17.84
N ARG A 298 13.26 -1.92 -16.52
CA ARG A 298 13.19 -3.14 -15.70
C ARG A 298 11.93 -3.95 -16.03
N LEU A 299 10.80 -3.28 -16.20
CA LEU A 299 9.54 -3.95 -16.57
C LEU A 299 9.69 -4.68 -17.91
N ARG A 300 10.26 -4.02 -18.93
CA ARG A 300 10.55 -4.66 -20.23
C ARG A 300 11.53 -5.83 -20.10
N ALA A 301 12.61 -5.65 -19.38
CA ALA A 301 13.63 -6.68 -19.21
C ALA A 301 13.11 -7.93 -18.48
N TRP A 302 12.17 -7.75 -17.56
CA TRP A 302 11.68 -8.85 -16.75
C TRP A 302 10.42 -9.53 -17.30
N PHE A 303 9.55 -8.78 -17.98
CA PHE A 303 8.23 -9.24 -18.39
C PHE A 303 7.93 -9.04 -19.88
N GLY A 304 8.88 -8.51 -20.66
CA GLY A 304 8.69 -8.28 -22.09
C GLY A 304 7.62 -7.23 -22.42
N ALA A 305 7.41 -6.28 -21.55
CA ALA A 305 6.28 -5.35 -21.57
C ALA A 305 6.64 -3.98 -22.16
#